data_2809f3c5aa87b9effb4f47d6d6622200
#
_entry.id   2809f3c5aa87b9effb4f47d6d6622200
#
_cell.length_a   1.000
_cell.length_b   1.000
_cell.length_c   1.000
_cell.angle_alpha   90.00
_cell.angle_beta   90.00
_cell.angle_gamma   90.00
#
_symmetry.space_group_name_H-M   'P 1'
#
loop_
_entity.id
_entity.type
_entity.pdbx_description
1 polymer ?
#
loop_
_entity_poly.entity_id
_entity_poly.type
_entity_poly.pdbx_seq_one_letter_code
_entity_poly.pdbx_strand_id
1 'polypeptide(L)'
;MIEVGATIPERVFTINRELLKAYADASGDQNPIHQNEEFAISVGLPNVIAHGMLTMALVGKFVTDWAGGSSKVTHFGARFIKPVIVPANTDVDLTVTATISAVED
;
A
#
# COMPACT_ATOMS: atom_id res chain seq x y z
N MET A 1 -23.77 -7.83 -11.10
CA MET A 1 -24.45 -7.04 -10.05
C MET A 1 -23.59 -7.01 -8.80
N ILE A 2 -23.48 -5.83 -8.18
CA ILE A 2 -22.70 -5.67 -6.96
C ILE A 2 -23.62 -5.89 -5.75
N GLU A 3 -23.23 -6.77 -4.86
CA GLU A 3 -24.02 -7.10 -3.67
C GLU A 3 -23.20 -6.91 -2.40
N VAL A 4 -23.88 -6.50 -1.32
CA VAL A 4 -23.29 -6.42 0.01
C VAL A 4 -22.82 -7.80 0.44
N GLY A 5 -21.60 -7.88 0.97
CA GLY A 5 -20.99 -9.14 1.38
C GLY A 5 -20.20 -9.83 0.28
N ALA A 6 -20.31 -9.37 -0.97
CA ALA A 6 -19.51 -9.91 -2.06
C ALA A 6 -18.03 -9.56 -1.86
N THR A 7 -17.16 -10.50 -2.17
CA THR A 7 -15.72 -10.29 -2.09
C THR A 7 -15.13 -9.93 -3.45
N ILE A 8 -14.14 -9.06 -3.44
CA ILE A 8 -13.35 -8.72 -4.64
C ILE A 8 -12.17 -9.69 -4.67
N PRO A 9 -11.78 -10.21 -5.86
CA PRO A 9 -10.65 -11.14 -5.93
C PRO A 9 -9.39 -10.55 -5.29
N GLU A 10 -8.75 -11.35 -4.47
CA GLU A 10 -7.52 -10.99 -3.78
C GLU A 10 -6.40 -10.64 -4.78
N ARG A 11 -5.58 -9.68 -4.40
CA ARG A 11 -4.41 -9.30 -5.18
C ARG A 11 -3.21 -9.14 -4.26
N VAL A 12 -2.05 -9.61 -4.72
CA VAL A 12 -0.79 -9.51 -4.00
C VAL A 12 0.14 -8.56 -4.74
N PHE A 13 0.67 -7.57 -4.04
CA PHE A 13 1.71 -6.67 -4.55
C PHE A 13 3.02 -7.00 -3.88
N THR A 14 4.10 -7.06 -4.65
CA THR A 14 5.44 -7.28 -4.11
C THR A 14 6.09 -5.95 -3.79
N ILE A 15 6.55 -5.79 -2.56
CA ILE A 15 7.25 -4.60 -2.08
C ILE A 15 8.67 -4.99 -1.69
N ASN A 16 9.66 -4.21 -2.14
CA ASN A 16 11.07 -4.41 -1.81
C ASN A 16 11.79 -3.05 -1.73
N ARG A 17 13.06 -3.09 -1.35
CA ARG A 17 13.86 -1.86 -1.22
C ARG A 17 14.00 -1.08 -2.52
N GLU A 18 14.04 -1.77 -3.64
CA GLU A 18 14.12 -1.13 -4.96
C GLU A 18 12.85 -0.33 -5.25
N LEU A 19 11.68 -0.89 -4.92
CA LEU A 19 10.42 -0.19 -5.07
C LEU A 19 10.34 1.03 -4.16
N LEU A 20 10.81 0.93 -2.92
CA LEU A 20 10.82 2.06 -1.98
C LEU A 20 11.73 3.18 -2.50
N LYS A 21 12.88 2.84 -3.07
CA LYS A 21 13.77 3.84 -3.66
C LYS A 21 13.12 4.52 -4.86
N ALA A 22 12.51 3.75 -5.75
CA ALA A 22 11.83 4.29 -6.92
C ALA A 22 10.69 5.22 -6.51
N TYR A 23 9.92 4.83 -5.50
CA TYR A 23 8.84 5.67 -5.00
C TYR A 23 9.36 6.96 -4.36
N ALA A 24 10.44 6.87 -3.57
CA ALA A 24 11.07 8.03 -2.96
C ALA A 24 11.52 9.04 -4.03
N ASP A 25 12.13 8.56 -5.09
CA ASP A 25 12.60 9.41 -6.20
C ASP A 25 11.42 10.02 -6.97
N ALA A 26 10.36 9.27 -7.19
CA ALA A 26 9.18 9.74 -7.94
C ALA A 26 8.32 10.70 -7.13
N SER A 27 8.16 10.46 -5.83
CA SER A 27 7.29 11.28 -4.96
C SER A 27 8.00 12.46 -4.32
N GLY A 28 9.34 12.41 -4.24
CA GLY A 28 10.13 13.38 -3.50
C GLY A 28 10.22 13.10 -2.00
N ASP A 29 9.61 12.03 -1.51
CA ASP A 29 9.68 11.66 -0.09
C ASP A 29 10.94 10.83 0.17
N GLN A 30 12.00 11.51 0.59
CA GLN A 30 13.31 10.92 0.85
C GLN A 30 13.55 10.67 2.36
N ASN A 31 12.49 10.54 3.13
CA ASN A 31 12.65 10.28 4.58
C ASN A 31 13.47 9.00 4.78
N PRO A 32 14.56 9.06 5.55
CA PRO A 32 15.47 7.92 5.70
C PRO A 32 14.86 6.68 6.34
N ILE A 33 13.72 6.78 7.04
CA ILE A 33 13.06 5.60 7.60
C ILE A 33 12.59 4.60 6.51
N HIS A 34 12.51 5.05 5.27
CA HIS A 34 12.11 4.22 4.12
C HIS A 34 13.30 3.69 3.32
N GLN A 35 14.53 4.06 3.67
CA GLN A 35 15.71 3.71 2.87
C GLN A 35 16.92 3.30 3.69
N ASN A 36 17.05 3.76 4.93
CA ASN A 36 18.23 3.55 5.76
C ASN A 36 17.86 2.70 6.98
N GLU A 37 18.31 1.45 6.99
CA GLU A 37 18.01 0.50 8.05
C GLU A 37 18.55 0.96 9.41
N GLU A 38 19.78 1.43 9.44
CA GLU A 38 20.41 1.90 10.67
C GLU A 38 19.64 3.07 11.27
N PHE A 39 19.22 4.02 10.43
CA PHE A 39 18.40 5.16 10.89
C PHE A 39 17.04 4.68 11.38
N ALA A 40 16.37 3.80 10.65
CA ALA A 40 15.06 3.27 11.04
C ALA A 40 15.12 2.62 12.43
N ILE A 41 16.13 1.78 12.65
CA ILE A 41 16.33 1.12 13.95
C ILE A 41 16.63 2.16 15.04
N SER A 42 17.42 3.19 14.74
CA SER A 42 17.79 4.22 15.71
C SER A 42 16.59 5.01 16.22
N VAL A 43 15.52 5.13 15.45
CA VAL A 43 14.30 5.84 15.86
C VAL A 43 13.20 4.91 16.38
N GLY A 44 13.54 3.65 16.65
CA GLY A 44 12.64 2.69 17.29
C GLY A 44 11.84 1.80 16.38
N LEU A 45 12.14 1.79 15.07
CA LEU A 45 11.47 0.90 14.13
C LEU A 45 12.22 -0.44 14.04
N PRO A 46 11.55 -1.56 13.78
CA PRO A 46 12.21 -2.86 13.66
C PRO A 46 13.09 -2.96 12.41
N ASN A 47 12.81 -2.20 11.37
CA ASN A 47 13.56 -2.15 10.13
C ASN A 47 13.05 -0.99 9.28
N VAL A 48 13.51 -0.90 8.03
CA VAL A 48 12.95 0.05 7.06
C VAL A 48 11.47 -0.28 6.82
N ILE A 49 10.65 0.75 6.73
CA ILE A 49 9.22 0.61 6.47
C ILE A 49 8.84 1.23 5.13
N ALA A 50 7.79 0.71 4.51
CA ALA A 50 7.24 1.27 3.28
C ALA A 50 6.58 2.62 3.55
N HIS A 51 6.65 3.52 2.57
CA HIS A 51 5.90 4.79 2.63
C HIS A 51 4.41 4.47 2.74
N GLY A 52 3.72 5.12 3.69
CA GLY A 52 2.28 4.95 3.84
C GLY A 52 1.54 5.30 2.55
N MET A 53 1.95 6.37 1.88
CA MET A 53 1.34 6.78 0.62
C MET A 53 1.59 5.79 -0.52
N LEU A 54 2.71 5.06 -0.51
CA LEU A 54 2.95 3.98 -1.47
C LEU A 54 1.95 2.85 -1.26
N THR A 55 1.78 2.41 -0.01
CA THR A 55 0.82 1.37 0.35
C THR A 55 -0.59 1.78 -0.04
N MET A 56 -0.96 3.03 0.24
CA MET A 56 -2.27 3.58 -0.14
C MET A 56 -2.44 3.60 -1.66
N ALA A 57 -1.40 3.96 -2.41
CA ALA A 57 -1.45 3.97 -3.87
C ALA A 57 -1.66 2.56 -4.45
N LEU A 58 -1.03 1.55 -3.88
CA LEU A 58 -1.21 0.16 -4.32
C LEU A 58 -2.64 -0.32 -4.05
N VAL A 59 -3.20 -0.01 -2.89
CA VAL A 59 -4.60 -0.31 -2.59
C VAL A 59 -5.53 0.46 -3.52
N GLY A 60 -5.23 1.72 -3.80
CA GLY A 60 -5.97 2.53 -4.77
C GLY A 60 -5.96 1.91 -6.16
N LYS A 61 -4.82 1.40 -6.60
CA LYS A 61 -4.71 0.70 -7.88
C LYS A 61 -5.59 -0.55 -7.90
N PHE A 62 -5.60 -1.32 -6.83
CA PHE A 62 -6.48 -2.48 -6.69
C PHE A 62 -7.95 -2.09 -6.90
N VAL A 63 -8.38 -1.01 -6.23
CA VAL A 63 -9.77 -0.53 -6.31
C VAL A 63 -10.10 0.00 -7.71
N THR A 64 -9.23 0.82 -8.30
CA THR A 64 -9.48 1.40 -9.63
C THR A 64 -9.49 0.34 -10.72
N ASP A 65 -8.62 -0.66 -10.63
CA ASP A 65 -8.60 -1.76 -11.59
C ASP A 65 -9.89 -2.58 -11.51
N TRP A 66 -10.37 -2.85 -10.29
CA TRP A 66 -11.64 -3.55 -10.08
C TRP A 66 -12.82 -2.72 -10.60
N ALA A 67 -12.84 -1.42 -10.33
CA ALA A 67 -13.95 -0.54 -10.71
C ALA A 67 -14.01 -0.25 -12.21
N GLY A 68 -12.92 -0.52 -12.93
CA GLY A 68 -12.85 -0.26 -14.37
C GLY A 68 -12.32 1.12 -14.74
N GLY A 69 -11.73 1.84 -13.78
CA GLY A 69 -11.08 3.12 -14.01
C GLY A 69 -11.18 4.06 -12.83
N SER A 70 -10.24 5.00 -12.76
CA SER A 70 -10.16 5.96 -11.65
C SER A 70 -11.37 6.92 -11.59
N SER A 71 -12.03 7.18 -12.72
CA SER A 71 -13.21 8.04 -12.77
C SER A 71 -14.41 7.45 -12.02
N LYS A 72 -14.37 6.16 -11.70
CA LYS A 72 -15.44 5.48 -10.96
C LYS A 72 -15.24 5.52 -9.45
N VAL A 73 -14.12 6.03 -8.99
CA VAL A 73 -13.82 6.17 -7.56
C VAL A 73 -13.99 7.63 -7.17
N THR A 74 -14.99 7.92 -6.36
CA THR A 74 -15.32 9.30 -5.97
C THR A 74 -14.77 9.67 -4.60
N HIS A 75 -14.45 8.67 -3.78
CA HIS A 75 -13.89 8.90 -2.46
C HIS A 75 -13.00 7.72 -2.10
N PHE A 76 -11.83 8.00 -1.54
CA PHE A 76 -10.89 6.98 -1.11
C PHE A 76 -10.14 7.48 0.12
N GLY A 77 -10.21 6.71 1.19
CA GLY A 77 -9.52 7.03 2.43
C GLY A 77 -8.87 5.81 3.03
N ALA A 78 -7.91 6.04 3.90
CA ALA A 78 -7.17 4.96 4.54
C ALA A 78 -6.83 5.32 5.98
N ARG A 79 -6.69 4.28 6.80
CA ARG A 79 -6.17 4.40 8.16
C ARG A 79 -5.02 3.41 8.30
N PHE A 80 -3.85 3.92 8.62
CA PHE A 80 -2.67 3.09 8.80
C PHE A 80 -2.59 2.61 10.25
N ILE A 81 -2.63 1.29 10.44
CA ILE A 81 -2.63 0.67 11.77
C ILE A 81 -1.25 0.13 12.12
N LYS A 82 -0.56 -0.47 11.15
CA LYS A 82 0.77 -1.05 11.31
C LYS A 82 1.66 -0.70 10.12
N PRO A 83 2.96 -0.49 10.34
CA PRO A 83 3.88 -0.27 9.23
C PRO A 83 4.11 -1.57 8.44
N VAL A 84 4.41 -1.42 7.16
CA VAL A 84 4.86 -2.52 6.31
C VAL A 84 6.39 -2.55 6.39
N ILE A 85 6.93 -3.60 7.00
CA ILE A 85 8.36 -3.74 7.24
C ILE A 85 9.02 -4.38 6.02
N VAL A 86 10.09 -3.73 5.52
CA VAL A 86 10.77 -4.16 4.29
C VAL A 86 12.26 -4.38 4.57
N PRO A 87 12.65 -5.59 5.01
CA PRO A 87 14.06 -5.92 5.23
C PRO A 87 14.88 -5.87 3.94
N ALA A 88 16.20 -5.68 4.08
CA ALA A 88 17.09 -5.65 2.92
C ALA A 88 17.08 -7.00 2.18
N ASN A 89 17.20 -6.95 0.86
CA ASN A 89 17.29 -8.13 0.00
C ASN A 89 16.11 -9.09 0.16
N THR A 90 14.94 -8.56 0.50
CA THR A 90 13.74 -9.36 0.75
C THR A 90 12.57 -8.77 -0.02
N ASP A 91 11.80 -9.63 -0.67
CA ASP A 91 10.51 -9.26 -1.25
C ASP A 91 9.43 -9.51 -0.20
N VAL A 92 8.58 -8.51 0.01
CA VAL A 92 7.48 -8.58 0.97
C VAL A 92 6.16 -8.55 0.20
N ASP A 93 5.28 -9.46 0.51
CA ASP A 93 3.97 -9.51 -0.13
C ASP A 93 2.98 -8.63 0.63
N LEU A 94 2.39 -7.69 -0.09
CA LEU A 94 1.24 -6.91 0.40
C LEU A 94 0.00 -7.53 -0.23
N THR A 95 -0.76 -8.25 0.59
CA THR A 95 -2.00 -8.90 0.15
C THR A 95 -3.18 -7.96 0.38
N VAL A 96 -3.96 -7.71 -0.67
CA VAL A 96 -5.14 -6.84 -0.59
C VAL A 96 -6.38 -7.68 -0.79
N THR A 97 -7.28 -7.62 0.18
CA THR A 97 -8.59 -8.25 0.12
C THR A 97 -9.66 -7.18 0.34
N ALA A 98 -10.83 -7.38 -0.24
CA ALA A 98 -11.90 -6.41 -0.09
C ALA A 98 -13.26 -7.10 -0.09
N THR A 99 -14.19 -6.48 0.62
CA THR A 99 -15.57 -6.93 0.71
C THR A 99 -16.49 -5.72 0.53
N ILE A 100 -17.58 -5.89 -0.18
CA ILE A 100 -18.59 -4.85 -0.35
C ILE A 100 -19.38 -4.73 0.95
N SER A 101 -19.29 -3.60 1.62
CA SER A 101 -19.98 -3.38 2.90
C SER A 101 -21.32 -2.66 2.77
N ALA A 102 -21.49 -1.86 1.71
CA ALA A 102 -22.73 -1.12 1.47
C ALA A 102 -22.91 -0.84 0.00
N VAL A 103 -24.15 -0.79 -0.43
CA VAL A 103 -24.52 -0.41 -1.81
C VAL A 103 -25.65 0.62 -1.70
N GLU A 104 -25.44 1.78 -2.35
CA GLU A 104 -26.44 2.85 -2.39
C GLU A 104 -26.88 3.10 -3.83
N ASP A 105 -28.14 3.40 -3.99
CA ASP A 105 -28.71 3.73 -5.31
C ASP A 105 -28.47 5.19 -5.67
#